data_d35f9dd2d9d23e4c689a3675cb3a5a7d
#
_entry.id   d35f9dd2d9d23e4c689a3675cb3a5a7d
#
_cell.length_a   1.000
_cell.length_b   1.000
_cell.length_c   1.000
_cell.angle_alpha   90.00
_cell.angle_beta   90.00
_cell.angle_gamma   90.00
#
_symmetry.space_group_name_H-M   'P 1'
#
loop_
_entity.id
_entity.type
_entity.pdbx_description
1 polymer ?
#
loop_
_entity_poly.entity_id
_entity_poly.type
_entity_poly.pdbx_seq_one_letter_code
_entity_poly.pdbx_strand_id
1 'polypeptide(L)'
;MDIRFLESFNWNKTIPEIVMSTAQLVQQINATASPLSPQQVTDLQSLVNALNPIQQAWVSGYLAANANAAMQGAQVAAVAPQAQEAAVLTILYGSQTGNAKGVAMQLKEQAEARGLAVKLLNMADYKPNQLKKEKFIAVAVSTYGEGEPPEDAENLHEFLASKKAPKLDGVKVAVIGLGDSSYEFFCQTAIDFEQRFTALGAEAIVTRADLDVDYEDAAPEWISGALDAFEPELKANSQGAQVIPMTGFAAPAATSQYTKQNPFAAELSVVQKITGRDSIKDIRHVEISLEDS
;
A
#
# COMPACT_ATOMS: atom_id res chain seq x y z
N MET A 1 40.51 45.59 -27.07
CA MET A 1 39.26 45.51 -26.32
C MET A 1 39.58 44.84 -24.97
N ASP A 2 39.52 45.59 -23.93
CA ASP A 2 40.28 45.41 -22.68
C ASP A 2 39.61 44.36 -21.75
N ILE A 3 40.40 43.30 -21.42
CA ILE A 3 39.97 42.15 -20.58
C ILE A 3 40.17 42.43 -19.09
N ARG A 4 40.12 43.70 -18.64
CA ARG A 4 40.42 44.10 -17.26
C ARG A 4 39.21 44.46 -16.40
N PHE A 5 37.98 44.02 -16.76
CA PHE A 5 36.79 44.42 -16.00
C PHE A 5 36.08 43.28 -15.25
N LEU A 6 36.67 42.08 -15.18
CA LEU A 6 36.05 40.92 -14.52
C LEU A 6 36.69 40.48 -13.17
N GLU A 7 37.70 41.23 -12.66
CA GLU A 7 38.38 40.83 -11.40
C GLU A 7 37.93 41.54 -10.12
N SER A 8 36.82 42.26 -10.10
CA SER A 8 36.35 42.93 -8.89
C SER A 8 34.95 42.56 -8.39
N PHE A 9 34.39 41.44 -8.86
CA PHE A 9 33.12 40.97 -8.30
C PHE A 9 33.38 39.95 -7.18
N ASN A 10 33.46 40.45 -5.96
CA ASN A 10 33.63 39.66 -4.74
C ASN A 10 32.29 38.97 -4.38
N TRP A 11 32.13 37.71 -4.78
CA TRP A 11 30.94 36.89 -4.53
C TRP A 11 30.70 36.57 -3.05
N ASN A 12 31.62 36.95 -2.15
CA ASN A 12 31.51 36.65 -0.71
C ASN A 12 30.86 37.75 0.13
N LYS A 13 30.24 38.75 -0.49
CA LYS A 13 29.71 39.91 0.27
C LYS A 13 28.30 40.32 -0.06
N THR A 14 27.33 39.44 -0.39
CA THR A 14 25.92 39.86 -0.33
C THR A 14 25.00 38.65 -0.48
N ILE A 15 25.00 37.75 0.48
CA ILE A 15 23.82 36.99 0.85
C ILE A 15 23.74 37.10 2.36
N PRO A 16 22.90 37.98 2.92
CA PRO A 16 22.55 37.84 4.31
C PRO A 16 21.82 36.50 4.45
N GLU A 17 22.38 35.58 5.23
CA GLU A 17 21.69 34.43 5.75
C GLU A 17 20.46 34.90 6.52
N ILE A 18 19.34 35.09 5.82
CA ILE A 18 18.04 35.19 6.47
C ILE A 18 17.60 33.78 6.81
N VAL A 19 18.27 33.15 7.76
CA VAL A 19 17.68 32.05 8.52
C VAL A 19 16.74 32.71 9.53
N MET A 20 15.58 33.10 9.06
CA MET A 20 14.52 33.54 9.97
C MET A 20 14.01 32.31 10.74
N SER A 21 14.16 32.38 12.08
CA SER A 21 13.56 31.36 12.93
C SER A 21 12.01 31.38 12.72
N THR A 22 11.35 30.23 12.90
CA THR A 22 9.88 30.13 12.86
C THR A 22 9.19 31.15 13.76
N ALA A 23 9.82 31.53 14.89
CA ALA A 23 9.36 32.60 15.78
C ALA A 23 9.40 33.99 15.11
N GLN A 24 10.38 34.29 14.26
CA GLN A 24 10.48 35.55 13.52
C GLN A 24 9.48 35.64 12.36
N LEU A 25 9.18 34.51 11.70
CA LEU A 25 8.11 34.41 10.68
C LEU A 25 6.75 34.68 11.31
N VAL A 26 6.47 34.13 12.48
CA VAL A 26 5.23 34.36 13.23
C VAL A 26 5.10 35.81 13.69
N GLN A 27 6.19 36.48 14.05
CA GLN A 27 6.19 37.91 14.38
C GLN A 27 5.96 38.80 13.15
N GLN A 28 6.39 38.42 11.95
CA GLN A 28 6.12 39.19 10.73
C GLN A 28 4.66 39.15 10.29
N ILE A 29 3.91 38.07 10.61
CA ILE A 29 2.46 38.02 10.38
C ILE A 29 1.71 39.07 11.17
N ASN A 30 2.24 39.53 12.30
CA ASN A 30 1.64 40.56 13.14
C ASN A 30 1.80 42.01 12.60
N ALA A 31 2.64 42.23 11.60
CA ALA A 31 3.01 43.60 11.21
C ALA A 31 2.27 44.12 9.95
N THR A 32 1.64 43.25 9.12
CA THR A 32 1.06 43.73 7.87
C THR A 32 -0.19 42.89 7.48
N ALA A 33 -1.38 43.43 7.78
CA ALA A 33 -2.67 43.03 7.19
C ALA A 33 -3.06 41.54 7.36
N SER A 34 -2.98 41.00 8.58
CA SER A 34 -3.66 39.75 8.89
C SER A 34 -5.19 39.96 8.86
N PRO A 35 -5.97 39.12 8.17
CA PRO A 35 -7.43 39.16 8.21
C PRO A 35 -8.01 38.73 9.56
N LEU A 36 -7.15 38.31 10.51
CA LEU A 36 -7.53 37.80 11.84
C LEU A 36 -7.61 38.96 12.84
N SER A 37 -8.56 38.89 13.77
CA SER A 37 -8.62 39.79 14.90
C SER A 37 -7.42 39.57 15.85
N PRO A 38 -7.06 40.54 16.67
CA PRO A 38 -5.96 40.40 17.64
C PRO A 38 -6.10 39.19 18.57
N GLN A 39 -7.32 38.86 18.98
CA GLN A 39 -7.61 37.69 19.81
C GLN A 39 -7.34 36.38 19.04
N GLN A 40 -7.82 36.30 17.80
CA GLN A 40 -7.57 35.12 16.95
C GLN A 40 -6.09 34.87 16.68
N VAL A 41 -5.30 35.93 16.53
CA VAL A 41 -3.84 35.84 16.39
C VAL A 41 -3.20 35.26 17.67
N THR A 42 -3.63 35.73 18.82
CA THR A 42 -3.15 35.23 20.12
C THR A 42 -3.48 33.76 20.32
N ASP A 43 -4.72 33.38 20.02
CA ASP A 43 -5.20 31.99 20.14
C ASP A 43 -4.43 31.06 19.18
N LEU A 44 -4.20 31.48 17.93
CA LEU A 44 -3.41 30.76 16.96
C LEU A 44 -1.95 30.59 17.40
N GLN A 45 -1.32 31.65 17.92
CA GLN A 45 0.04 31.59 18.45
C GLN A 45 0.15 30.60 19.62
N SER A 46 -0.82 30.63 20.53
CA SER A 46 -0.89 29.71 21.65
C SER A 46 -1.00 28.25 21.17
N LEU A 47 -1.85 28.00 20.18
CA LEU A 47 -2.02 26.67 19.58
C LEU A 47 -0.71 26.20 18.90
N VAL A 48 -0.10 27.04 18.05
CA VAL A 48 1.13 26.70 17.34
C VAL A 48 2.28 26.38 18.29
N ASN A 49 2.39 27.13 19.40
CA ASN A 49 3.42 26.90 20.42
C ASN A 49 3.19 25.60 21.24
N ALA A 50 1.96 25.15 21.35
CA ALA A 50 1.59 23.91 22.06
C ALA A 50 1.77 22.64 21.20
N LEU A 51 1.89 22.79 19.88
CA LEU A 51 1.95 21.67 18.94
C LEU A 51 3.39 21.36 18.52
N ASN A 52 3.69 20.06 18.38
CA ASN A 52 4.93 19.65 17.74
C ASN A 52 4.87 19.86 16.20
N PRO A 53 6.00 19.82 15.46
CA PRO A 53 6.03 20.11 14.03
C PRO A 53 5.08 19.23 13.18
N ILE A 54 4.86 17.96 13.56
CA ILE A 54 3.95 17.03 12.87
C ILE A 54 2.50 17.48 13.05
N GLN A 55 2.14 17.86 14.28
CA GLN A 55 0.81 18.36 14.59
C GLN A 55 0.54 19.71 13.91
N GLN A 56 1.54 20.59 13.82
CA GLN A 56 1.45 21.86 13.09
C GLN A 56 1.18 21.63 11.60
N ALA A 57 1.89 20.69 10.97
CA ALA A 57 1.66 20.33 9.57
C ALA A 57 0.26 19.77 9.34
N TRP A 58 -0.23 18.93 10.24
CA TRP A 58 -1.58 18.39 10.19
C TRP A 58 -2.66 19.48 10.27
N VAL A 59 -2.53 20.39 11.25
CA VAL A 59 -3.46 21.53 11.43
C VAL A 59 -3.44 22.45 10.21
N SER A 60 -2.28 22.71 9.62
CA SER A 60 -2.15 23.51 8.40
C SER A 60 -2.94 22.90 7.23
N GLY A 61 -2.80 21.60 7.01
CA GLY A 61 -3.56 20.87 5.98
C GLY A 61 -5.07 20.90 6.23
N TYR A 62 -5.49 20.72 7.47
CA TYR A 62 -6.89 20.79 7.87
C TYR A 62 -7.50 22.18 7.61
N LEU A 63 -6.81 23.25 7.97
CA LEU A 63 -7.27 24.62 7.72
C LEU A 63 -7.34 24.95 6.23
N ALA A 64 -6.36 24.50 5.43
CA ALA A 64 -6.35 24.71 3.99
C ALA A 64 -7.53 23.97 3.30
N ALA A 65 -7.83 22.75 3.71
CA ALA A 65 -8.97 21.99 3.19
C ALA A 65 -10.31 22.68 3.48
N ASN A 66 -10.50 23.18 4.71
CA ASN A 66 -11.71 23.90 5.10
C ASN A 66 -11.87 25.24 4.36
N ALA A 67 -10.76 25.97 4.13
CA ALA A 67 -10.80 27.23 3.39
C ALA A 67 -11.21 27.01 1.92
N ASN A 68 -10.69 25.96 1.26
CA ASN A 68 -11.07 25.60 -0.10
C ASN A 68 -12.55 25.21 -0.21
N ALA A 69 -13.09 24.48 0.75
CA ALA A 69 -14.50 24.12 0.80
C ALA A 69 -15.41 25.36 0.93
N ALA A 70 -15.02 26.32 1.76
CA ALA A 70 -15.77 27.56 1.96
C ALA A 70 -15.76 28.49 0.72
N MET A 71 -14.64 28.53 -0.03
CA MET A 71 -14.52 29.34 -1.24
C MET A 71 -15.34 28.81 -2.43
N GLN A 72 -15.70 27.52 -2.44
CA GLN A 72 -16.47 26.91 -3.52
C GLN A 72 -18.00 27.00 -3.34
N GLY A 73 -18.50 27.71 -2.32
CA GLY A 73 -19.93 27.99 -2.14
C GLY A 73 -20.80 26.75 -1.91
N ALA A 74 -20.19 25.61 -1.60
CA ALA A 74 -20.91 24.39 -1.24
C ALA A 74 -21.31 24.43 0.23
N GLN A 75 -22.61 24.36 0.50
CA GLN A 75 -23.13 23.97 1.82
C GLN A 75 -22.63 22.56 2.10
N VAL A 76 -21.46 22.43 2.68
CA VAL A 76 -20.94 21.14 3.14
C VAL A 76 -21.57 20.89 4.50
N ALA A 77 -22.64 20.08 4.53
CA ALA A 77 -22.90 19.29 5.74
C ALA A 77 -21.52 18.70 6.13
N ALA A 78 -21.17 18.79 7.41
CA ALA A 78 -19.88 18.33 7.92
C ALA A 78 -19.69 16.85 7.56
N VAL A 79 -19.21 16.61 6.36
CA VAL A 79 -18.63 15.33 5.95
C VAL A 79 -17.24 15.37 6.57
N ALA A 80 -17.08 14.62 7.66
CA ALA A 80 -15.75 14.24 8.11
C ALA A 80 -14.94 13.91 6.84
N PRO A 81 -13.67 14.38 6.70
CA PRO A 81 -12.88 14.00 5.55
C PRO A 81 -12.88 12.49 5.50
N GLN A 82 -13.69 11.92 4.61
CA GLN A 82 -13.48 10.55 4.20
C GLN A 82 -12.10 10.61 3.58
N ALA A 83 -11.12 10.10 4.30
CA ALA A 83 -9.87 9.72 3.69
C ALA A 83 -10.29 8.87 2.49
N GLN A 84 -10.18 9.42 1.27
CA GLN A 84 -10.32 8.62 0.08
C GLN A 84 -9.19 7.63 0.20
N GLU A 85 -9.56 6.40 0.62
CA GLU A 85 -8.63 5.30 0.73
C GLU A 85 -7.94 5.20 -0.62
N ALA A 86 -6.60 5.24 -0.59
CA ALA A 86 -5.81 5.04 -1.78
C ALA A 86 -6.32 3.76 -2.46
N ALA A 87 -6.46 3.79 -3.80
CA ALA A 87 -6.90 2.62 -4.51
C ALA A 87 -5.96 1.44 -4.21
N VAL A 88 -6.51 0.35 -3.72
CA VAL A 88 -5.76 -0.83 -3.26
C VAL A 88 -5.98 -1.96 -4.25
N LEU A 89 -4.90 -2.63 -4.67
CA LEU A 89 -4.95 -3.88 -5.39
C LEU A 89 -5.15 -5.03 -4.38
N THR A 90 -6.32 -5.66 -4.41
CA THR A 90 -6.61 -6.83 -3.59
C THR A 90 -6.17 -8.09 -4.33
N ILE A 91 -5.16 -8.78 -3.83
CA ILE A 91 -4.66 -10.05 -4.36
C ILE A 91 -5.27 -11.18 -3.55
N LEU A 92 -6.01 -12.05 -4.22
CA LEU A 92 -6.66 -13.23 -3.64
C LEU A 92 -5.95 -14.47 -4.15
N TYR A 93 -5.58 -15.37 -3.24
CA TYR A 93 -5.00 -16.64 -3.65
C TYR A 93 -5.75 -17.84 -3.07
N GLY A 94 -5.83 -18.92 -3.88
CA GLY A 94 -6.27 -20.23 -3.48
C GLY A 94 -5.25 -21.29 -3.91
N SER A 95 -4.75 -22.09 -2.97
CA SER A 95 -3.60 -22.95 -3.22
C SER A 95 -3.60 -24.19 -2.34
N GLN A 96 -3.56 -25.38 -2.97
CA GLN A 96 -3.45 -26.64 -2.25
C GLN A 96 -2.01 -26.91 -1.76
N THR A 97 -1.01 -26.67 -2.62
CA THR A 97 0.39 -27.03 -2.39
C THR A 97 1.27 -25.82 -2.07
N GLY A 98 0.74 -24.60 -2.17
CA GLY A 98 1.45 -23.35 -1.93
C GLY A 98 1.98 -22.66 -3.19
N ASN A 99 1.89 -23.27 -4.38
CA ASN A 99 2.40 -22.69 -5.62
C ASN A 99 1.67 -21.37 -5.98
N ALA A 100 0.35 -21.36 -6.01
CA ALA A 100 -0.43 -20.15 -6.28
C ALA A 100 -0.23 -19.07 -5.21
N LYS A 101 0.01 -19.46 -3.95
CA LYS A 101 0.43 -18.54 -2.89
C LYS A 101 1.79 -17.90 -3.22
N GLY A 102 2.76 -18.71 -3.70
CA GLY A 102 4.07 -18.22 -4.11
C GLY A 102 3.97 -17.16 -5.21
N VAL A 103 3.17 -17.40 -6.25
CA VAL A 103 2.90 -16.46 -7.33
C VAL A 103 2.23 -15.19 -6.81
N ALA A 104 1.24 -15.31 -5.94
CA ALA A 104 0.55 -14.17 -5.32
C ALA A 104 1.50 -13.32 -4.46
N MET A 105 2.46 -13.93 -3.76
CA MET A 105 3.48 -13.23 -3.00
C MET A 105 4.45 -12.46 -3.91
N GLN A 106 4.87 -13.05 -5.04
CA GLN A 106 5.70 -12.36 -6.04
C GLN A 106 4.96 -11.16 -6.64
N LEU A 107 3.66 -11.34 -6.98
CA LEU A 107 2.82 -10.23 -7.46
C LEU A 107 2.74 -9.08 -6.43
N LYS A 108 2.53 -9.42 -5.16
CA LYS A 108 2.53 -8.42 -4.08
C LYS A 108 3.86 -7.69 -3.99
N GLU A 109 4.98 -8.41 -3.94
CA GLU A 109 6.33 -7.83 -3.81
C GLU A 109 6.65 -6.88 -4.97
N GLN A 110 6.36 -7.30 -6.21
CA GLN A 110 6.57 -6.44 -7.38
C GLN A 110 5.64 -5.22 -7.40
N ALA A 111 4.39 -5.35 -6.97
CA ALA A 111 3.45 -4.23 -6.86
C ALA A 111 3.90 -3.21 -5.80
N GLU A 112 4.35 -3.68 -4.63
CA GLU A 112 4.91 -2.83 -3.57
C GLU A 112 6.20 -2.13 -4.02
N ALA A 113 7.07 -2.82 -4.78
CA ALA A 113 8.26 -2.21 -5.36
C ALA A 113 7.95 -1.08 -6.36
N ARG A 114 6.76 -1.12 -7.02
CA ARG A 114 6.23 -0.05 -7.87
C ARG A 114 5.49 1.06 -7.09
N GLY A 115 5.45 0.96 -5.75
CA GLY A 115 4.77 1.91 -4.87
C GLY A 115 3.25 1.80 -4.87
N LEU A 116 2.68 0.66 -5.28
CA LEU A 116 1.25 0.41 -5.27
C LEU A 116 0.79 -0.07 -3.89
N ALA A 117 -0.38 0.38 -3.45
CA ALA A 117 -1.00 -0.14 -2.24
C ALA A 117 -1.61 -1.52 -2.52
N VAL A 118 -1.22 -2.52 -1.75
CA VAL A 118 -1.59 -3.92 -2.00
C VAL A 118 -2.11 -4.58 -0.73
N LYS A 119 -3.10 -5.47 -0.90
CA LYS A 119 -3.63 -6.33 0.14
C LYS A 119 -3.61 -7.77 -0.37
N LEU A 120 -2.84 -8.64 0.27
CA LEU A 120 -2.77 -10.07 -0.05
C LEU A 120 -3.57 -10.88 0.97
N LEU A 121 -4.50 -11.72 0.48
CA LEU A 121 -5.37 -12.54 1.31
C LEU A 121 -5.50 -13.96 0.78
N ASN A 122 -5.53 -14.93 1.68
CA ASN A 122 -6.05 -16.25 1.37
C ASN A 122 -7.56 -16.16 1.12
N MET A 123 -8.09 -16.86 0.12
CA MET A 123 -9.52 -16.87 -0.18
C MET A 123 -10.36 -17.44 0.97
N ALA A 124 -9.81 -18.34 1.79
CA ALA A 124 -10.48 -18.84 2.99
C ALA A 124 -10.76 -17.74 4.02
N ASP A 125 -9.85 -16.75 4.13
CA ASP A 125 -9.98 -15.63 5.06
C ASP A 125 -10.79 -14.46 4.47
N TYR A 126 -11.05 -14.50 3.16
CA TYR A 126 -11.74 -13.44 2.46
C TYR A 126 -13.26 -13.55 2.62
N LYS A 127 -13.88 -12.46 3.07
CA LYS A 127 -15.35 -12.40 3.18
C LYS A 127 -15.97 -12.02 1.83
N PRO A 128 -16.67 -12.89 1.11
CA PRO A 128 -17.16 -12.62 -0.24
C PRO A 128 -18.04 -11.37 -0.38
N ASN A 129 -18.73 -10.99 0.68
CA ASN A 129 -19.52 -9.74 0.72
C ASN A 129 -18.68 -8.46 0.56
N GLN A 130 -17.36 -8.54 0.72
CA GLN A 130 -16.45 -7.40 0.52
C GLN A 130 -16.21 -7.09 -0.96
N LEU A 131 -16.47 -8.04 -1.88
CA LEU A 131 -16.30 -7.87 -3.33
C LEU A 131 -16.93 -6.57 -3.86
N LYS A 132 -18.09 -6.17 -3.33
CA LYS A 132 -18.77 -4.93 -3.72
C LYS A 132 -18.00 -3.64 -3.40
N LYS A 133 -16.94 -3.72 -2.61
CA LYS A 133 -16.08 -2.59 -2.21
C LYS A 133 -14.76 -2.58 -2.98
N GLU A 134 -14.41 -3.71 -3.58
CA GLU A 134 -13.18 -3.84 -4.35
C GLU A 134 -13.31 -3.14 -5.70
N LYS A 135 -12.21 -2.55 -6.15
CA LYS A 135 -12.11 -1.96 -7.49
C LYS A 135 -11.09 -2.68 -8.35
N PHE A 136 -10.05 -3.22 -7.73
CA PHE A 136 -8.93 -3.87 -8.38
C PHE A 136 -8.66 -5.20 -7.69
N ILE A 137 -8.80 -6.28 -8.43
CA ILE A 137 -8.64 -7.64 -7.92
C ILE A 137 -7.66 -8.40 -8.81
N ALA A 138 -6.67 -9.03 -8.20
CA ALA A 138 -5.85 -10.05 -8.86
C ALA A 138 -6.10 -11.39 -8.19
N VAL A 139 -6.29 -12.42 -8.97
CA VAL A 139 -6.56 -13.80 -8.53
C VAL A 139 -5.42 -14.69 -8.96
N ALA A 140 -4.80 -15.39 -8.01
CA ALA A 140 -3.84 -16.47 -8.27
C ALA A 140 -4.39 -17.76 -7.68
N VAL A 141 -4.72 -18.73 -8.53
CA VAL A 141 -5.40 -19.94 -8.08
C VAL A 141 -4.87 -21.20 -8.78
N SER A 142 -4.72 -22.29 -8.03
CA SER A 142 -4.43 -23.60 -8.57
C SER A 142 -5.72 -24.37 -8.86
N THR A 143 -5.64 -25.33 -9.77
CA THR A 143 -6.67 -26.32 -9.97
C THR A 143 -6.29 -27.62 -9.27
N TYR A 144 -7.25 -28.26 -8.62
CA TYR A 144 -7.08 -29.49 -7.89
C TYR A 144 -8.00 -30.59 -8.46
N GLY A 145 -7.60 -31.86 -8.27
CA GLY A 145 -8.40 -33.01 -8.69
C GLY A 145 -8.82 -32.99 -10.17
N GLU A 146 -10.08 -33.18 -10.42
CA GLU A 146 -10.68 -33.21 -11.76
C GLU A 146 -11.23 -31.83 -12.19
N GLY A 147 -10.54 -30.75 -11.81
CA GLY A 147 -10.92 -29.36 -12.16
C GLY A 147 -11.48 -28.55 -11.00
N GLU A 148 -11.48 -29.10 -9.79
CA GLU A 148 -12.05 -28.44 -8.62
C GLU A 148 -11.14 -27.32 -8.09
N PRO A 149 -11.72 -26.30 -7.41
CA PRO A 149 -10.95 -25.33 -6.68
C PRO A 149 -10.27 -25.96 -5.46
N PRO A 150 -9.11 -25.45 -5.02
CA PRO A 150 -8.54 -25.83 -3.73
C PRO A 150 -9.50 -25.48 -2.59
N GLU A 151 -9.41 -26.21 -1.47
CA GLU A 151 -10.29 -26.05 -0.30
C GLU A 151 -10.42 -24.59 0.16
N ASP A 152 -9.31 -23.85 0.14
CA ASP A 152 -9.28 -22.45 0.53
C ASP A 152 -9.98 -21.50 -0.47
N ALA A 153 -10.25 -21.94 -1.69
CA ALA A 153 -10.95 -21.16 -2.72
C ALA A 153 -12.44 -21.54 -2.89
N GLU A 154 -12.88 -22.68 -2.38
CA GLU A 154 -14.24 -23.22 -2.61
C GLU A 154 -15.34 -22.22 -2.26
N ASN A 155 -15.27 -21.60 -1.08
CA ASN A 155 -16.30 -20.69 -0.62
C ASN A 155 -16.48 -19.47 -1.54
N LEU A 156 -15.39 -18.86 -2.00
CA LEU A 156 -15.45 -17.73 -2.92
C LEU A 156 -15.90 -18.17 -4.32
N HIS A 157 -15.42 -19.32 -4.79
CA HIS A 157 -15.78 -19.92 -6.07
C HIS A 157 -17.29 -20.19 -6.17
N GLU A 158 -17.88 -20.84 -5.14
CA GLU A 158 -19.32 -21.09 -5.07
C GLU A 158 -20.12 -19.78 -4.94
N PHE A 159 -19.64 -18.86 -4.10
CA PHE A 159 -20.31 -17.57 -3.90
C PHE A 159 -20.46 -16.79 -5.19
N LEU A 160 -19.42 -16.72 -6.03
CA LEU A 160 -19.45 -16.02 -7.32
C LEU A 160 -20.49 -16.62 -8.30
N ALA A 161 -20.75 -17.92 -8.22
CA ALA A 161 -21.79 -18.59 -9.02
C ALA A 161 -23.20 -18.42 -8.44
N SER A 162 -23.32 -17.95 -7.21
CA SER A 162 -24.59 -17.86 -6.50
C SER A 162 -25.38 -16.59 -6.88
N LYS A 163 -26.71 -16.64 -6.68
CA LYS A 163 -27.58 -15.48 -6.82
C LYS A 163 -27.30 -14.35 -5.80
N LYS A 164 -26.45 -14.60 -4.80
CA LYS A 164 -26.06 -13.64 -3.77
C LYS A 164 -24.84 -12.80 -4.18
N ALA A 165 -24.15 -13.21 -5.27
CA ALA A 165 -23.01 -12.49 -5.77
C ALA A 165 -23.42 -11.05 -6.20
N PRO A 166 -22.65 -10.02 -5.81
CA PRO A 166 -22.97 -8.65 -6.18
C PRO A 166 -22.64 -8.41 -7.66
N LYS A 167 -23.24 -7.38 -8.25
CA LYS A 167 -22.73 -6.82 -9.50
C LYS A 167 -21.37 -6.20 -9.26
N LEU A 168 -20.47 -6.38 -10.22
CA LEU A 168 -19.08 -5.95 -10.16
C LEU A 168 -18.74 -4.95 -11.28
N ASP A 169 -19.73 -4.17 -11.70
CA ASP A 169 -19.53 -3.13 -12.71
C ASP A 169 -18.45 -2.14 -12.26
N GLY A 170 -17.44 -1.93 -13.10
CA GLY A 170 -16.29 -1.05 -12.79
C GLY A 170 -15.18 -1.70 -11.94
N VAL A 171 -15.29 -2.98 -11.60
CA VAL A 171 -14.20 -3.75 -11.01
C VAL A 171 -13.27 -4.23 -12.12
N LYS A 172 -11.97 -4.00 -11.95
CA LYS A 172 -10.90 -4.52 -12.82
C LYS A 172 -10.34 -5.81 -12.23
N VAL A 173 -10.27 -6.87 -13.03
CA VAL A 173 -9.78 -8.17 -12.56
C VAL A 173 -8.69 -8.73 -13.46
N ALA A 174 -7.71 -9.39 -12.86
CA ALA A 174 -6.69 -10.18 -13.53
C ALA A 174 -6.63 -11.57 -12.88
N VAL A 175 -6.50 -12.63 -13.67
CA VAL A 175 -6.51 -14.01 -13.18
C VAL A 175 -5.30 -14.75 -13.72
N ILE A 176 -4.58 -15.46 -12.84
CA ILE A 176 -3.54 -16.41 -13.19
C ILE A 176 -3.88 -17.75 -12.57
N GLY A 177 -3.90 -18.78 -13.42
CA GLY A 177 -4.17 -20.16 -13.07
C GLY A 177 -2.90 -20.99 -13.11
N LEU A 178 -2.80 -21.91 -12.15
CA LEU A 178 -1.77 -22.94 -12.11
C LEU A 178 -2.46 -24.31 -12.22
N GLY A 179 -1.92 -25.16 -13.06
CA GLY A 179 -2.46 -26.50 -13.29
C GLY A 179 -1.38 -27.45 -13.77
N ASP A 180 -1.82 -28.57 -14.30
CA ASP A 180 -1.00 -29.58 -14.96
C ASP A 180 -1.73 -29.96 -16.28
N SER A 181 -1.11 -29.67 -17.41
CA SER A 181 -1.69 -29.89 -18.74
C SER A 181 -1.89 -31.38 -19.10
N SER A 182 -1.39 -32.28 -18.28
CA SER A 182 -1.67 -33.73 -18.42
C SER A 182 -3.12 -34.10 -18.00
N TYR A 183 -3.81 -33.21 -17.31
CA TYR A 183 -5.20 -33.39 -16.87
C TYR A 183 -6.19 -32.72 -17.84
N GLU A 184 -7.36 -33.32 -18.01
CA GLU A 184 -8.41 -32.84 -18.91
C GLU A 184 -8.90 -31.42 -18.56
N PHE A 185 -9.01 -31.11 -17.28
CA PHE A 185 -9.49 -29.80 -16.77
C PHE A 185 -8.35 -28.88 -16.37
N PHE A 186 -7.37 -28.75 -17.25
CA PHE A 186 -6.22 -27.86 -17.06
C PHE A 186 -6.65 -26.43 -16.73
N CYS A 187 -6.22 -25.89 -15.61
CA CYS A 187 -6.52 -24.56 -15.10
C CYS A 187 -8.02 -24.21 -15.00
N GLN A 188 -8.90 -25.21 -14.89
CA GLN A 188 -10.36 -25.01 -14.89
C GLN A 188 -10.83 -24.03 -13.82
N THR A 189 -10.25 -24.08 -12.62
CA THR A 189 -10.60 -23.17 -11.53
C THR A 189 -10.36 -21.70 -11.91
N ALA A 190 -9.26 -21.39 -12.59
CA ALA A 190 -8.97 -20.03 -13.05
C ALA A 190 -9.91 -19.59 -14.17
N ILE A 191 -10.25 -20.49 -15.08
CA ILE A 191 -11.26 -20.27 -16.13
C ILE A 191 -12.59 -19.89 -15.49
N ASP A 192 -13.03 -20.65 -14.50
CA ASP A 192 -14.27 -20.41 -13.78
C ASP A 192 -14.27 -19.07 -13.07
N PHE A 193 -13.18 -18.71 -12.37
CA PHE A 193 -13.07 -17.41 -11.70
C PHE A 193 -13.22 -16.27 -12.71
N GLU A 194 -12.47 -16.26 -13.79
CA GLU A 194 -12.56 -15.22 -14.82
C GLU A 194 -13.97 -15.11 -15.40
N GLN A 195 -14.57 -16.24 -15.79
CA GLN A 195 -15.92 -16.27 -16.33
C GLN A 195 -16.97 -15.73 -15.35
N ARG A 196 -16.86 -16.08 -14.08
CA ARG A 196 -17.81 -15.63 -13.05
C ARG A 196 -17.62 -14.15 -12.74
N PHE A 197 -16.40 -13.66 -12.63
CA PHE A 197 -16.13 -12.23 -12.46
C PHE A 197 -16.69 -11.40 -13.62
N THR A 198 -16.44 -11.83 -14.86
CA THR A 198 -16.92 -11.13 -16.05
C THR A 198 -18.46 -11.22 -16.21
N ALA A 199 -19.07 -12.35 -15.86
CA ALA A 199 -20.53 -12.50 -15.82
C ALA A 199 -21.21 -11.59 -14.80
N LEU A 200 -20.50 -11.20 -13.74
CA LEU A 200 -20.96 -10.25 -12.73
C LEU A 200 -20.73 -8.79 -13.14
N GLY A 201 -20.04 -8.52 -14.26
CA GLY A 201 -19.77 -7.19 -14.79
C GLY A 201 -18.34 -6.68 -14.54
N ALA A 202 -17.45 -7.49 -13.98
CA ALA A 202 -16.04 -7.11 -13.87
C ALA A 202 -15.35 -7.13 -15.25
N GLU A 203 -14.37 -6.28 -15.43
CA GLU A 203 -13.56 -6.17 -16.64
C GLU A 203 -12.22 -6.87 -16.44
N ALA A 204 -11.91 -7.86 -17.29
CA ALA A 204 -10.58 -8.45 -17.33
C ALA A 204 -9.60 -7.45 -17.91
N ILE A 205 -8.61 -7.02 -17.09
CA ILE A 205 -7.66 -5.97 -17.48
C ILE A 205 -6.49 -6.51 -18.30
N VAL A 206 -6.20 -7.81 -18.18
CA VAL A 206 -5.22 -8.56 -18.97
C VAL A 206 -5.77 -9.93 -19.31
N THR A 207 -5.20 -10.55 -20.32
CA THR A 207 -5.51 -11.95 -20.65
C THR A 207 -5.11 -12.86 -19.49
N ARG A 208 -6.00 -13.78 -19.10
CA ARG A 208 -5.69 -14.81 -18.12
C ARG A 208 -4.47 -15.63 -18.58
N ALA A 209 -3.61 -15.99 -17.65
CA ALA A 209 -2.58 -16.98 -17.87
C ALA A 209 -3.01 -18.33 -17.29
N ASP A 210 -2.87 -19.38 -18.08
CA ASP A 210 -3.04 -20.76 -17.67
C ASP A 210 -1.66 -21.42 -17.71
N LEU A 211 -1.03 -21.60 -16.55
CA LEU A 211 0.35 -22.03 -16.43
C LEU A 211 0.44 -23.47 -15.99
N ASP A 212 1.35 -24.20 -16.63
CA ASP A 212 1.66 -25.60 -16.35
C ASP A 212 2.59 -25.75 -15.12
N VAL A 213 3.05 -26.95 -14.88
CA VAL A 213 3.92 -27.32 -13.75
C VAL A 213 5.23 -26.56 -13.72
N ASP A 214 5.72 -26.06 -14.85
CA ASP A 214 6.95 -25.26 -15.03
C ASP A 214 6.66 -23.74 -15.07
N TYR A 215 5.71 -23.29 -14.26
CA TYR A 215 5.20 -21.91 -14.24
C TYR A 215 6.22 -20.85 -13.83
N GLU A 216 7.37 -21.23 -13.26
CA GLU A 216 8.33 -20.32 -12.63
C GLU A 216 8.90 -19.28 -13.61
N ASP A 217 9.06 -19.63 -14.88
CA ASP A 217 9.57 -18.73 -15.91
C ASP A 217 8.48 -17.82 -16.49
N ALA A 218 7.25 -18.33 -16.63
CA ALA A 218 6.14 -17.60 -17.24
C ALA A 218 5.38 -16.70 -16.26
N ALA A 219 5.30 -17.08 -14.99
CA ALA A 219 4.60 -16.29 -13.99
C ALA A 219 5.14 -14.86 -13.80
N PRO A 220 6.47 -14.60 -13.76
CA PRO A 220 7.01 -13.25 -13.65
C PRO A 220 6.66 -12.35 -14.84
N GLU A 221 6.59 -12.89 -16.05
CA GLU A 221 6.22 -12.13 -17.25
C GLU A 221 4.76 -11.69 -17.19
N TRP A 222 3.86 -12.62 -16.84
CA TRP A 222 2.45 -12.28 -16.66
C TRP A 222 2.24 -11.27 -15.52
N ILE A 223 2.94 -11.43 -14.38
CA ILE A 223 2.88 -10.51 -13.24
C ILE A 223 3.26 -9.10 -13.69
N SER A 224 4.37 -8.95 -14.45
CA SER A 224 4.79 -7.65 -14.96
C SER A 224 3.70 -7.02 -15.84
N GLY A 225 3.15 -7.79 -16.79
CA GLY A 225 2.08 -7.32 -17.68
C GLY A 225 0.81 -6.93 -16.94
N ALA A 226 0.42 -7.71 -15.93
CA ALA A 226 -0.75 -7.40 -15.10
C ALA A 226 -0.52 -6.10 -14.30
N LEU A 227 0.66 -5.91 -13.73
CA LEU A 227 1.00 -4.68 -13.01
C LEU A 227 1.08 -3.47 -13.94
N ASP A 228 1.59 -3.62 -15.17
CA ASP A 228 1.61 -2.56 -16.17
C ASP A 228 0.20 -2.08 -16.55
N ALA A 229 -0.79 -3.00 -16.52
CA ALA A 229 -2.18 -2.67 -16.75
C ALA A 229 -2.86 -2.05 -15.51
N PHE A 230 -2.58 -2.56 -14.30
CA PHE A 230 -3.17 -2.04 -13.06
C PHE A 230 -2.60 -0.67 -12.64
N GLU A 231 -1.31 -0.43 -12.84
CA GLU A 231 -0.61 0.74 -12.32
C GLU A 231 -1.25 2.09 -12.73
N PRO A 232 -1.56 2.35 -14.01
CA PRO A 232 -2.20 3.61 -14.43
C PRO A 232 -3.60 3.77 -13.81
N GLU A 233 -4.37 2.69 -13.72
CA GLU A 233 -5.71 2.68 -13.15
C GLU A 233 -5.69 2.94 -11.63
N LEU A 234 -4.78 2.29 -10.91
CA LEU A 234 -4.59 2.50 -9.47
C LEU A 234 -4.14 3.94 -9.19
N LYS A 235 -3.17 4.46 -9.96
CA LYS A 235 -2.68 5.84 -9.82
C LYS A 235 -3.77 6.86 -10.16
N ALA A 236 -4.56 6.66 -11.20
CA ALA A 236 -5.67 7.54 -11.56
C ALA A 236 -6.74 7.58 -10.46
N ASN A 237 -7.05 6.43 -9.86
CA ASN A 237 -8.02 6.34 -8.76
C ASN A 237 -7.45 6.82 -7.41
N SER A 238 -6.13 6.91 -7.27
CA SER A 238 -5.44 7.48 -6.10
C SER A 238 -5.27 9.00 -6.19
N GLN A 239 -5.38 9.61 -7.37
CA GLN A 239 -5.20 11.05 -7.60
C GLN A 239 -6.29 11.94 -6.99
N GLY A 240 -7.34 11.36 -6.40
CA GLY A 240 -8.25 12.09 -5.50
C GLY A 240 -7.61 12.45 -4.15
N ALA A 241 -6.59 11.75 -3.73
CA ALA A 241 -5.70 12.10 -2.64
C ALA A 241 -4.40 12.63 -3.27
N GLN A 242 -4.28 13.94 -3.48
CA GLN A 242 -2.96 14.52 -3.69
C GLN A 242 -2.13 14.19 -2.45
N VAL A 243 -1.39 13.11 -2.51
CA VAL A 243 -0.19 12.97 -1.70
C VAL A 243 0.75 14.03 -2.28
N ILE A 244 0.72 15.22 -1.69
CA ILE A 244 1.82 16.16 -1.88
C ILE A 244 3.02 15.37 -1.35
N PRO A 245 3.98 15.00 -2.22
CA PRO A 245 5.19 14.38 -1.71
C PRO A 245 5.80 15.43 -0.79
N MET A 246 5.81 15.16 0.49
CA MET A 246 6.52 15.96 1.45
C MET A 246 8.01 15.68 1.21
N THR A 247 8.53 16.27 0.12
CA THR A 247 9.96 16.32 -0.15
C THR A 247 10.57 17.18 0.95
N GLY A 248 11.10 16.54 1.98
CA GLY A 248 11.80 17.27 3.03
C GLY A 248 11.90 16.59 4.38
N PHE A 249 11.17 15.50 4.61
CA PHE A 249 11.39 14.67 5.79
C PHE A 249 11.67 13.23 5.36
N ALA A 250 12.87 13.00 4.81
CA ALA A 250 13.51 11.75 5.10
C ALA A 250 13.62 11.74 6.63
N ALA A 251 12.75 11.00 7.31
CA ALA A 251 13.12 10.50 8.62
C ALA A 251 14.54 9.97 8.42
N PRO A 252 15.52 10.30 9.27
CA PRO A 252 16.78 9.63 9.20
C PRO A 252 16.40 8.16 9.22
N ALA A 253 16.65 7.44 8.12
CA ALA A 253 16.57 6.02 8.11
C ALA A 253 17.41 5.64 9.32
N ALA A 254 16.76 5.08 10.34
CA ALA A 254 17.50 4.44 11.41
C ALA A 254 18.28 3.35 10.68
N THR A 255 19.47 3.69 10.25
CA THR A 255 20.42 2.73 9.72
C THR A 255 20.72 1.87 10.92
N SER A 256 19.96 0.76 11.03
CA SER A 256 20.32 -0.27 12.01
C SER A 256 21.80 -0.56 11.77
N GLN A 257 22.63 -0.29 12.79
CA GLN A 257 24.05 -0.61 12.74
C GLN A 257 24.29 -2.12 12.63
N TYR A 258 23.20 -2.91 12.68
CA TYR A 258 23.21 -4.37 12.64
C TYR A 258 22.90 -4.87 11.24
N THR A 259 23.73 -5.78 10.75
CA THR A 259 23.61 -6.41 9.43
C THR A 259 23.79 -7.92 9.56
N LYS A 260 23.60 -8.66 8.48
CA LYS A 260 23.88 -10.11 8.46
C LYS A 260 25.35 -10.41 8.80
N GLN A 261 26.28 -9.50 8.46
CA GLN A 261 27.71 -9.62 8.76
C GLN A 261 28.08 -9.06 10.14
N ASN A 262 27.24 -8.19 10.70
CA ASN A 262 27.39 -7.62 12.04
C ASN A 262 26.04 -7.71 12.77
N PRO A 263 25.63 -8.91 13.22
CA PRO A 263 24.33 -9.10 13.86
C PRO A 263 24.30 -8.47 15.25
N PHE A 264 23.09 -8.11 15.69
CA PHE A 264 22.87 -7.70 17.08
C PHE A 264 23.15 -8.85 18.03
N ALA A 265 23.95 -8.61 19.05
CA ALA A 265 24.25 -9.57 20.09
C ALA A 265 23.13 -9.58 21.15
N ALA A 266 22.05 -10.33 20.86
CA ALA A 266 20.91 -10.41 21.76
C ALA A 266 21.20 -11.34 22.96
N GLU A 267 20.64 -11.01 24.12
CA GLU A 267 20.72 -11.87 25.30
C GLU A 267 19.59 -12.91 25.29
N LEU A 268 19.94 -14.14 25.60
CA LEU A 268 19.03 -15.26 25.71
C LEU A 268 18.37 -15.25 27.09
N SER A 269 17.13 -14.73 27.21
CA SER A 269 16.47 -14.56 28.50
C SER A 269 15.85 -15.83 29.05
N VAL A 270 15.27 -16.67 28.17
CA VAL A 270 14.63 -17.95 28.59
C VAL A 270 14.91 -19.04 27.58
N VAL A 271 15.22 -20.23 28.06
CA VAL A 271 15.26 -21.48 27.28
C VAL A 271 14.56 -22.57 28.08
N GLN A 272 13.36 -22.92 27.69
CA GLN A 272 12.57 -23.93 28.39
C GLN A 272 12.16 -25.06 27.45
N LYS A 273 12.46 -26.31 27.85
CA LYS A 273 11.96 -27.48 27.13
C LYS A 273 10.45 -27.63 27.36
N ILE A 274 9.66 -27.68 26.29
CA ILE A 274 8.20 -27.80 26.33
C ILE A 274 7.70 -29.21 25.96
N THR A 275 8.55 -30.07 25.44
CA THR A 275 8.21 -31.46 25.16
C THR A 275 8.33 -32.35 26.43
N GLY A 276 7.38 -33.28 26.58
CA GLY A 276 7.38 -34.25 27.67
C GLY A 276 8.60 -35.17 27.65
N ARG A 277 8.86 -35.89 28.77
CA ARG A 277 10.04 -36.77 28.96
C ARG A 277 10.10 -37.87 27.92
N ASP A 278 8.98 -38.38 27.45
CA ASP A 278 8.90 -39.51 26.51
C ASP A 278 8.80 -39.08 25.05
N SER A 279 8.92 -37.77 24.75
CA SER A 279 8.90 -37.26 23.39
C SER A 279 10.20 -37.50 22.67
N ILE A 280 10.14 -38.05 21.45
CA ILE A 280 11.27 -38.15 20.52
C ILE A 280 11.72 -36.82 19.95
N LYS A 281 10.90 -35.73 20.14
CA LYS A 281 11.22 -34.37 19.71
C LYS A 281 11.72 -33.55 20.90
N ASP A 282 12.72 -32.71 20.69
CA ASP A 282 13.18 -31.70 21.64
C ASP A 282 12.73 -30.31 21.14
N ILE A 283 11.58 -29.86 21.63
CA ILE A 283 11.04 -28.53 21.30
C ILE A 283 11.25 -27.65 22.54
N ARG A 284 11.78 -26.44 22.32
CA ARG A 284 12.09 -25.47 23.36
C ARG A 284 11.40 -24.15 23.08
N HIS A 285 10.89 -23.54 24.13
CA HIS A 285 10.53 -22.13 24.14
C HIS A 285 11.80 -21.32 24.38
N VAL A 286 12.00 -20.28 23.56
CA VAL A 286 13.18 -19.41 23.62
C VAL A 286 12.70 -17.96 23.63
N GLU A 287 13.15 -17.20 24.61
CA GLU A 287 12.94 -15.74 24.67
C GLU A 287 14.28 -15.03 24.53
N ILE A 288 14.31 -13.97 23.72
CA ILE A 288 15.50 -13.19 23.43
C ILE A 288 15.20 -11.74 23.78
N SER A 289 16.04 -11.10 24.60
CA SER A 289 15.95 -9.67 24.85
C SER A 289 16.46 -8.88 23.65
N LEU A 290 15.69 -7.84 23.27
CA LEU A 290 16.07 -6.87 22.24
C LEU A 290 16.33 -5.48 22.87
N GLU A 291 16.57 -5.41 24.18
CA GLU A 291 17.00 -4.18 24.83
C GLU A 291 18.32 -3.75 24.20
N ASP A 292 18.45 -2.48 23.87
CA ASP A 292 19.60 -1.87 23.16
C ASP A 292 19.73 -2.19 21.65
N SER A 293 18.69 -2.75 20.98
CA SER A 293 18.70 -3.03 19.52
C SER A 293 18.37 -1.81 18.66
#